data_15776eab46d200378907d96ff5ae934b
#
_entry.id   15776eab46d200378907d96ff5ae934b
#
_cell.length_a   1.000
_cell.length_b   1.000
_cell.length_c   1.000
_cell.angle_alpha   90.00
_cell.angle_beta   90.00
_cell.angle_gamma   90.00
#
_symmetry.space_group_name_H-M   'P 1'
#
loop_
_entity.id
_entity.type
_entity.pdbx_description
1 polymer ?
#
loop_
_entity_poly.entity_id
_entity_poly.type
_entity_poly.pdbx_seq_one_letter_code
_entity_poly.pdbx_strand_id
1 'polypeptide(L)'
;MKSISIITSSLFLLATCITGCAQKAIQNESSWTEKAIHHAHAQIGLETDTIEASGKILNPVTLTPDGHVYYCGYSDWRSGFFPGSIWYLYELTGDTTLLPLAQKYTEALSKAQYLTWHHDIGFIINCSYGNALRLAPQNEYKDVMIQAAKSLCTRFREKAQVIQSWDAKGNSWQAQRGWECPVIIDNMMNLELLFKATRLSNDSTYYKMAVAHADRTLKEHFRPDGSCYHVVDYCIKDGHVRHRQTAQGYADSSAWSRGQAWAIYGYTLCYRETHDKKYLEQAIKTFDFMRNHKNMPADLIPYWDMDAPNIPNEPRDASSAAIIASALCEMSLYSPENSQLYKNYADSILTSLSSPDYTAPIGTNGRFVLMHSVGSLPHNNEIDVPLNYADYYYLEALKRKIDIENPHAKAMEN
;
A
#
# COMPACT_ATOMS: atom_id res chain seq x y z
N MET A 1 -33.54 -57.02 -85.70
CA MET A 1 -34.07 -56.58 -85.05
C MET A 1 -33.12 -55.82 -84.13
N LYS A 2 -33.06 -54.57 -84.32
CA LYS A 2 -31.99 -53.72 -83.77
C LYS A 2 -32.42 -53.07 -82.45
N SER A 3 -31.69 -53.30 -81.38
CA SER A 3 -31.82 -52.66 -80.10
C SER A 3 -31.15 -51.26 -80.15
N ILE A 4 -31.91 -50.28 -79.81
CA ILE A 4 -31.43 -48.91 -79.66
C ILE A 4 -31.12 -48.69 -78.16
N SER A 5 -29.81 -48.46 -77.84
CA SER A 5 -29.34 -48.05 -76.51
C SER A 5 -29.50 -46.57 -76.39
N ILE A 6 -30.26 -46.14 -75.38
CA ILE A 6 -30.37 -44.75 -74.97
C ILE A 6 -29.32 -44.50 -73.90
N ILE A 7 -28.36 -43.57 -74.15
CA ILE A 7 -27.39 -43.10 -73.21
C ILE A 7 -27.99 -41.88 -72.47
N THR A 8 -28.25 -42.03 -71.23
CA THR A 8 -28.67 -40.93 -70.35
C THR A 8 -27.41 -40.33 -69.68
N SER A 9 -27.07 -39.13 -70.07
CA SER A 9 -26.00 -38.34 -69.48
C SER A 9 -26.51 -37.69 -68.17
N SER A 10 -26.01 -38.16 -67.03
CA SER A 10 -26.29 -37.54 -65.75
C SER A 10 -25.32 -36.38 -65.54
N LEU A 11 -25.78 -35.16 -65.54
CA LEU A 11 -25.10 -33.98 -65.12
C LEU A 11 -25.00 -33.97 -63.57
N PHE A 12 -23.81 -34.16 -63.02
CA PHE A 12 -23.52 -33.90 -61.61
C PHE A 12 -23.23 -32.40 -61.40
N LEU A 13 -24.25 -31.71 -60.83
CA LEU A 13 -24.02 -30.36 -60.30
C LEU A 13 -23.20 -30.48 -58.98
N LEU A 14 -21.94 -30.09 -58.99
CA LEU A 14 -21.15 -29.90 -57.80
C LEU A 14 -21.58 -28.56 -57.13
N ALA A 15 -22.39 -28.65 -56.09
CA ALA A 15 -22.67 -27.50 -55.23
C ALA A 15 -21.50 -27.36 -54.24
N THR A 16 -20.58 -26.44 -54.49
CA THR A 16 -19.56 -26.01 -53.51
C THR A 16 -20.25 -25.17 -52.47
N CYS A 17 -20.56 -25.79 -51.32
CA CYS A 17 -20.87 -25.04 -50.08
C CYS A 17 -19.60 -24.32 -49.58
N ILE A 18 -19.54 -23.04 -49.85
CA ILE A 18 -18.58 -22.14 -49.20
C ILE A 18 -19.15 -21.87 -47.78
N THR A 19 -18.81 -22.70 -46.82
CA THR A 19 -18.99 -22.38 -45.40
C THR A 19 -17.98 -21.34 -45.03
N GLY A 20 -18.35 -20.07 -45.16
CA GLY A 20 -17.62 -18.96 -44.57
C GLY A 20 -17.67 -19.10 -43.06
N CYS A 21 -16.62 -19.68 -42.46
CA CYS A 21 -16.34 -19.51 -41.05
C CYS A 21 -16.04 -18.03 -40.80
N ALA A 22 -17.09 -17.28 -40.47
CA ALA A 22 -16.91 -16.01 -39.78
C ALA A 22 -16.33 -16.34 -38.39
N GLN A 23 -15.00 -16.39 -38.30
CA GLN A 23 -14.33 -16.24 -37.02
C GLN A 23 -14.73 -14.86 -36.48
N LYS A 24 -15.74 -14.82 -35.59
CA LYS A 24 -15.92 -13.71 -34.68
C LYS A 24 -14.62 -13.61 -33.92
N ALA A 25 -13.81 -12.60 -34.23
CA ALA A 25 -12.77 -12.15 -33.34
C ALA A 25 -13.47 -11.87 -31.99
N ILE A 26 -13.27 -12.76 -31.02
CA ILE A 26 -13.60 -12.49 -29.63
C ILE A 26 -12.62 -11.36 -29.31
N GLN A 27 -13.11 -10.12 -29.34
CA GLN A 27 -12.43 -9.02 -28.67
C GLN A 27 -12.46 -9.44 -27.19
N ASN A 28 -11.32 -9.94 -26.68
CA ASN A 28 -11.11 -10.06 -25.26
C ASN A 28 -11.27 -8.65 -24.70
N GLU A 29 -12.43 -8.35 -24.11
CA GLU A 29 -12.55 -7.14 -23.31
C GLU A 29 -11.49 -7.22 -22.21
N SER A 30 -10.63 -6.20 -22.15
CA SER A 30 -9.62 -6.11 -21.09
C SER A 30 -10.30 -6.24 -19.73
N SER A 31 -9.69 -7.03 -18.83
CA SER A 31 -10.20 -7.22 -17.47
C SER A 31 -10.31 -5.87 -16.76
N TRP A 32 -11.17 -5.78 -15.74
CA TRP A 32 -11.26 -4.55 -14.94
C TRP A 32 -9.90 -4.20 -14.31
N THR A 33 -9.10 -5.20 -13.96
CA THR A 33 -7.74 -5.02 -13.41
C THR A 33 -6.80 -4.38 -14.44
N GLU A 34 -6.84 -4.83 -15.71
CA GLU A 34 -6.07 -4.20 -16.80
C GLU A 34 -6.51 -2.76 -17.04
N LYS A 35 -7.81 -2.48 -17.03
CA LYS A 35 -8.36 -1.12 -17.16
C LYS A 35 -7.87 -0.22 -16.01
N ALA A 36 -7.87 -0.74 -14.78
CA ALA A 36 -7.38 -0.04 -13.60
C ALA A 36 -5.88 0.30 -13.69
N ILE A 37 -5.06 -0.64 -14.15
CA ILE A 37 -3.61 -0.43 -14.35
C ILE A 37 -3.37 0.61 -15.45
N HIS A 38 -4.04 0.48 -16.60
CA HIS A 38 -3.92 1.47 -17.68
C HIS A 38 -4.35 2.86 -17.25
N HIS A 39 -5.41 2.96 -16.44
CA HIS A 39 -5.85 4.23 -15.89
C HIS A 39 -4.80 4.86 -14.96
N ALA A 40 -4.26 4.07 -14.04
CA ALA A 40 -3.20 4.53 -13.13
C ALA A 40 -1.93 4.93 -13.90
N HIS A 41 -1.55 4.16 -14.91
CA HIS A 41 -0.41 4.48 -15.78
C HIS A 41 -0.61 5.83 -16.51
N ALA A 42 -1.81 6.07 -17.05
CA ALA A 42 -2.12 7.34 -17.70
C ALA A 42 -2.09 8.52 -16.72
N GLN A 43 -2.69 8.39 -15.53
CA GLN A 43 -2.72 9.44 -14.50
C GLN A 43 -1.32 9.81 -14.01
N ILE A 44 -0.57 8.83 -13.54
CA ILE A 44 0.79 9.04 -12.99
C ILE A 44 1.76 9.46 -14.09
N GLY A 45 1.58 8.96 -15.33
CA GLY A 45 2.35 9.39 -16.50
C GLY A 45 2.21 10.89 -16.76
N LEU A 46 0.98 11.41 -16.76
CA LEU A 46 0.73 12.86 -16.90
C LEU A 46 1.38 13.70 -15.79
N GLU A 47 1.41 13.20 -14.56
CA GLU A 47 2.10 13.89 -13.46
C GLU A 47 3.61 13.84 -13.66
N THR A 48 4.14 12.69 -14.04
CA THR A 48 5.58 12.52 -14.34
C THR A 48 6.02 13.46 -15.45
N ASP A 49 5.26 13.53 -16.56
CA ASP A 49 5.54 14.45 -17.68
C ASP A 49 5.53 15.92 -17.25
N THR A 50 4.58 16.30 -16.38
CA THR A 50 4.49 17.65 -15.83
C THR A 50 5.72 17.99 -14.99
N ILE A 51 6.17 17.06 -14.14
CA ILE A 51 7.36 17.26 -13.30
C ILE A 51 8.62 17.31 -14.17
N GLU A 52 8.78 16.40 -15.13
CA GLU A 52 9.92 16.38 -16.05
C GLU A 52 10.02 17.67 -16.86
N ALA A 53 8.89 18.19 -17.37
CA ALA A 53 8.83 19.48 -18.07
C ALA A 53 9.25 20.68 -17.20
N SER A 54 9.11 20.57 -15.89
CA SER A 54 9.57 21.60 -14.93
C SER A 54 11.11 21.65 -14.77
N GLY A 55 11.82 20.61 -15.18
CA GLY A 55 13.28 20.43 -14.99
C GLY A 55 13.67 20.21 -13.52
N LYS A 56 12.69 19.93 -12.62
CA LYS A 56 12.91 19.67 -11.19
C LYS A 56 12.63 18.22 -10.86
N ILE A 57 13.10 17.77 -9.69
CA ILE A 57 12.68 16.49 -9.10
C ILE A 57 11.73 16.84 -7.96
N LEU A 58 10.46 16.50 -8.11
CA LEU A 58 9.38 16.84 -7.19
C LEU A 58 8.64 15.55 -6.78
N ASN A 59 8.23 15.47 -5.51
CA ASN A 59 7.44 14.34 -5.00
C ASN A 59 6.01 14.82 -4.71
N PRO A 60 5.03 14.53 -5.59
CA PRO A 60 3.64 14.91 -5.37
C PRO A 60 3.06 14.11 -4.20
N VAL A 61 2.26 14.75 -3.36
CA VAL A 61 1.72 14.15 -2.13
C VAL A 61 0.21 14.20 -2.08
N THR A 62 -0.38 15.38 -2.34
CA THR A 62 -1.81 15.65 -2.19
C THR A 62 -2.16 16.95 -2.91
N LEU A 63 -3.42 17.38 -2.76
CA LEU A 63 -3.88 18.72 -3.17
C LEU A 63 -3.92 19.68 -1.98
N THR A 64 -3.49 20.90 -2.22
CA THR A 64 -3.72 22.02 -1.32
C THR A 64 -5.19 22.46 -1.34
N PRO A 65 -5.70 23.22 -0.36
CA PRO A 65 -7.10 23.67 -0.34
C PRO A 65 -7.54 24.48 -1.56
N ASP A 66 -6.60 25.11 -2.25
CA ASP A 66 -6.83 25.85 -3.51
C ASP A 66 -6.69 24.98 -4.77
N GLY A 67 -6.55 23.65 -4.60
CA GLY A 67 -6.55 22.67 -5.68
C GLY A 67 -5.23 22.47 -6.42
N HIS A 68 -4.12 23.04 -5.92
CA HIS A 68 -2.80 22.81 -6.49
C HIS A 68 -2.14 21.57 -5.92
N VAL A 69 -1.29 20.89 -6.70
CA VAL A 69 -0.49 19.76 -6.21
C VAL A 69 0.53 20.25 -5.19
N TYR A 70 0.52 19.64 -4.02
CA TYR A 70 1.55 19.84 -3.00
C TYR A 70 2.70 18.87 -3.23
N TYR A 71 3.92 19.40 -3.34
CA TYR A 71 5.15 18.63 -3.50
C TYR A 71 5.99 18.69 -2.23
N CYS A 72 6.48 17.55 -1.78
CA CYS A 72 7.31 17.46 -0.57
C CYS A 72 8.81 17.28 -0.87
N GLY A 73 9.64 17.59 0.14
CA GLY A 73 11.07 17.30 0.12
C GLY A 73 11.37 15.86 0.56
N TYR A 74 12.61 15.42 0.38
CA TYR A 74 13.09 14.06 0.68
C TYR A 74 12.88 13.62 2.14
N SER A 75 12.72 14.54 3.07
CA SER A 75 12.54 14.26 4.50
C SER A 75 11.10 14.12 4.94
N ASP A 76 10.14 14.36 4.06
CA ASP A 76 8.73 14.09 4.33
C ASP A 76 8.49 12.57 4.25
N TRP A 77 7.74 12.03 5.20
CA TRP A 77 7.47 10.59 5.29
C TRP A 77 6.79 10.02 4.03
N ARG A 78 6.13 10.86 3.24
CA ARG A 78 5.41 10.50 2.03
C ARG A 78 6.28 10.50 0.77
N SER A 79 7.51 10.98 0.85
CA SER A 79 8.37 11.19 -0.33
C SER A 79 8.71 9.91 -1.09
N GLY A 80 8.67 8.74 -0.42
CA GLY A 80 8.99 7.44 -1.03
C GLY A 80 7.88 6.83 -1.87
N PHE A 81 6.62 7.29 -1.72
CA PHE A 81 5.48 6.64 -2.37
C PHE A 81 5.37 6.94 -3.87
N PHE A 82 5.69 8.15 -4.30
CA PHE A 82 5.66 8.49 -5.72
C PHE A 82 6.65 7.65 -6.55
N PRO A 83 7.97 7.61 -6.23
CA PRO A 83 8.88 6.69 -6.90
C PRO A 83 8.45 5.22 -6.76
N GLY A 84 7.90 4.83 -5.60
CA GLY A 84 7.35 3.49 -5.40
C GLY A 84 6.19 3.15 -6.34
N SER A 85 5.30 4.11 -6.61
CA SER A 85 4.21 3.95 -7.58
C SER A 85 4.73 3.79 -9.00
N ILE A 86 5.79 4.52 -9.38
CA ILE A 86 6.44 4.37 -10.70
C ILE A 86 7.07 2.96 -10.82
N TRP A 87 7.70 2.44 -9.76
CA TRP A 87 8.22 1.06 -9.73
C TRP A 87 7.12 0.02 -9.92
N TYR A 88 5.97 0.18 -9.25
CA TYR A 88 4.83 -0.74 -9.46
C TYR A 88 4.26 -0.64 -10.87
N LEU A 89 4.17 0.55 -11.46
CA LEU A 89 3.72 0.69 -12.83
C LEU A 89 4.71 0.05 -13.82
N TYR A 90 6.02 0.23 -13.62
CA TYR A 90 7.03 -0.48 -14.40
C TYR A 90 6.83 -2.00 -14.36
N GLU A 91 6.62 -2.56 -13.16
CA GLU A 91 6.41 -4.00 -12.98
C GLU A 91 5.08 -4.49 -13.56
N LEU A 92 3.99 -3.71 -13.42
CA LEU A 92 2.65 -4.06 -13.85
C LEU A 92 2.46 -3.96 -15.38
N THR A 93 3.14 -3.00 -16.01
CA THR A 93 2.94 -2.71 -17.44
C THR A 93 4.06 -3.25 -18.32
N GLY A 94 5.24 -3.49 -17.77
CA GLY A 94 6.45 -3.78 -18.55
C GLY A 94 6.98 -2.58 -19.36
N ASP A 95 6.45 -1.37 -19.10
CA ASP A 95 6.89 -0.16 -19.79
C ASP A 95 8.30 0.25 -19.35
N THR A 96 9.29 -0.09 -20.18
CA THR A 96 10.70 0.17 -19.89
C THR A 96 11.08 1.65 -19.86
N THR A 97 10.21 2.54 -20.34
CA THR A 97 10.45 4.00 -20.26
C THR A 97 10.32 4.51 -18.82
N LEU A 98 9.59 3.79 -17.95
CA LEU A 98 9.45 4.10 -16.53
C LEU A 98 10.71 3.78 -15.71
N LEU A 99 11.56 2.85 -16.16
CA LEU A 99 12.74 2.42 -15.40
C LEU A 99 13.68 3.59 -15.04
N PRO A 100 14.17 4.40 -16.00
CA PRO A 100 15.06 5.52 -15.67
C PRO A 100 14.37 6.59 -14.80
N LEU A 101 13.07 6.77 -14.92
CA LEU A 101 12.29 7.69 -14.08
C LEU A 101 12.22 7.17 -12.65
N ALA A 102 11.85 5.92 -12.44
CA ALA A 102 11.80 5.28 -11.13
C ALA A 102 13.16 5.35 -10.42
N GLN A 103 14.27 5.10 -11.13
CA GLN A 103 15.62 5.24 -10.60
C GLN A 103 15.92 6.68 -10.19
N LYS A 104 15.71 7.64 -11.10
CA LYS A 104 15.94 9.08 -10.86
C LYS A 104 15.24 9.59 -9.61
N TYR A 105 13.94 9.31 -9.47
CA TYR A 105 13.16 9.77 -8.33
C TYR A 105 13.54 9.04 -7.03
N THR A 106 13.91 7.76 -7.10
CA THR A 106 14.43 7.00 -5.96
C THR A 106 15.76 7.57 -5.46
N GLU A 107 16.72 7.77 -6.36
CA GLU A 107 18.07 8.25 -6.02
C GLU A 107 18.06 9.67 -5.44
N ALA A 108 17.11 10.50 -5.82
CA ALA A 108 16.90 11.82 -5.25
C ALA A 108 16.58 11.79 -3.74
N LEU A 109 16.10 10.65 -3.23
CA LEU A 109 15.81 10.44 -1.81
C LEU A 109 17.00 9.94 -1.00
N SER A 110 18.20 9.80 -1.60
CA SER A 110 19.39 9.20 -0.94
C SER A 110 19.73 9.83 0.42
N LYS A 111 19.51 11.14 0.57
CA LYS A 111 19.75 11.84 1.85
C LYS A 111 18.85 11.37 2.99
N ALA A 112 17.69 10.79 2.70
CA ALA A 112 16.75 10.30 3.71
C ALA A 112 17.34 9.14 4.54
N GLN A 113 18.33 8.42 4.04
CA GLN A 113 19.01 7.36 4.78
C GLN A 113 19.67 7.82 6.11
N TYR A 114 19.90 9.13 6.27
CA TYR A 114 20.53 9.71 7.45
C TYR A 114 19.54 10.38 8.41
N LEU A 115 18.24 10.34 8.15
CA LEU A 115 17.23 10.91 9.03
C LEU A 115 17.16 10.13 10.35
N THR A 116 17.07 10.84 11.48
CA THR A 116 17.04 10.24 12.82
C THR A 116 15.96 10.83 13.74
N TRP A 117 15.20 11.81 13.26
CA TRP A 117 14.25 12.58 14.08
C TRP A 117 12.79 12.12 13.99
N HIS A 118 12.46 11.19 13.07
CA HIS A 118 11.19 10.49 12.98
C HIS A 118 11.39 9.03 12.56
N HIS A 119 10.38 8.19 12.71
CA HIS A 119 10.45 6.75 12.42
C HIS A 119 10.21 6.39 10.96
N ASP A 120 9.66 7.31 10.17
CA ASP A 120 9.11 7.03 8.82
C ASP A 120 10.18 6.81 7.74
N ILE A 121 11.43 6.67 8.13
CA ILE A 121 12.53 6.30 7.22
C ILE A 121 12.21 5.00 6.49
N GLY A 122 11.50 4.08 7.17
CA GLY A 122 11.03 2.85 6.56
C GLY A 122 10.07 3.10 5.40
N PHE A 123 9.09 3.97 5.57
CA PHE A 123 8.19 4.37 4.47
C PHE A 123 8.96 4.99 3.30
N ILE A 124 9.85 5.94 3.59
CA ILE A 124 10.61 6.63 2.54
C ILE A 124 11.48 5.64 1.77
N ILE A 125 12.32 4.89 2.47
CA ILE A 125 13.38 4.08 1.85
C ILE A 125 12.84 2.72 1.37
N ASN A 126 11.95 2.07 2.13
CA ASN A 126 11.46 0.77 1.69
C ASN A 126 10.52 0.87 0.48
N CYS A 127 9.66 1.89 0.41
CA CYS A 127 8.76 2.06 -0.73
C CYS A 127 9.50 2.50 -2.02
N SER A 128 10.64 3.20 -1.91
CA SER A 128 11.47 3.62 -3.04
C SER A 128 12.62 2.63 -3.30
N TYR A 129 13.67 2.67 -2.51
CA TYR A 129 14.86 1.82 -2.65
C TYR A 129 14.56 0.32 -2.48
N GLY A 130 13.57 -0.04 -1.66
CA GLY A 130 13.16 -1.44 -1.50
C GLY A 130 12.58 -2.03 -2.78
N ASN A 131 11.79 -1.26 -3.54
CA ASN A 131 11.31 -1.66 -4.87
C ASN A 131 12.44 -1.59 -5.92
N ALA A 132 13.27 -0.55 -5.86
CA ALA A 132 14.43 -0.43 -6.75
C ALA A 132 15.39 -1.64 -6.61
N LEU A 133 15.69 -2.04 -5.39
CA LEU A 133 16.57 -3.20 -5.14
C LEU A 133 15.97 -4.52 -5.62
N ARG A 134 14.64 -4.64 -5.59
CA ARG A 134 13.92 -5.83 -6.06
C ARG A 134 13.87 -5.92 -7.59
N LEU A 135 13.69 -4.79 -8.29
CA LEU A 135 13.42 -4.75 -9.72
C LEU A 135 14.65 -4.40 -10.58
N ALA A 136 15.59 -3.64 -10.03
CA ALA A 136 16.82 -3.22 -10.70
C ALA A 136 17.97 -3.14 -9.68
N PRO A 137 18.44 -4.29 -9.15
CA PRO A 137 19.36 -4.36 -8.03
C PRO A 137 20.71 -3.67 -8.33
N GLN A 138 21.15 -2.82 -7.38
CA GLN A 138 22.46 -2.15 -7.38
C GLN A 138 23.04 -2.21 -5.96
N ASN A 139 24.38 -2.23 -5.85
CA ASN A 139 25.06 -2.27 -4.56
C ASN A 139 24.79 -1.00 -3.74
N GLU A 140 24.73 0.15 -4.39
CA GLU A 140 24.45 1.44 -3.81
C GLU A 140 23.06 1.45 -3.14
N TYR A 141 22.06 0.80 -3.73
CA TYR A 141 20.73 0.69 -3.14
C TYR A 141 20.73 -0.17 -1.87
N LYS A 142 21.53 -1.24 -1.87
CA LYS A 142 21.76 -2.06 -0.67
C LYS A 142 22.37 -1.24 0.47
N ASP A 143 23.40 -0.44 0.15
CA ASP A 143 24.09 0.38 1.14
C ASP A 143 23.18 1.45 1.74
N VAL A 144 22.33 2.08 0.91
CA VAL A 144 21.31 3.05 1.36
C VAL A 144 20.32 2.39 2.31
N MET A 145 19.82 1.19 2.01
CA MET A 145 18.89 0.47 2.87
C MET A 145 19.52 0.11 4.22
N ILE A 146 20.75 -0.37 4.24
CA ILE A 146 21.47 -0.71 5.47
C ILE A 146 21.72 0.57 6.32
N GLN A 147 22.12 1.67 5.68
CA GLN A 147 22.33 2.94 6.38
C GLN A 147 21.02 3.48 6.95
N ALA A 148 19.93 3.43 6.21
CA ALA A 148 18.59 3.84 6.68
C ALA A 148 18.14 3.01 7.90
N ALA A 149 18.39 1.71 7.89
CA ALA A 149 18.12 0.85 9.04
C ALA A 149 18.96 1.23 10.27
N LYS A 150 20.25 1.56 10.09
CA LYS A 150 21.08 2.09 11.18
C LYS A 150 20.49 3.38 11.75
N SER A 151 20.04 4.29 10.90
CA SER A 151 19.42 5.55 11.31
C SER A 151 18.11 5.30 12.08
N LEU A 152 17.26 4.40 11.62
CA LEU A 152 16.04 4.02 12.31
C LEU A 152 16.32 3.40 13.68
N CYS A 153 17.33 2.55 13.80
CA CYS A 153 17.74 1.92 15.06
C CYS A 153 18.16 2.91 16.13
N THR A 154 18.62 4.12 15.79
CA THR A 154 18.94 5.18 16.77
C THR A 154 17.72 5.62 17.59
N ARG A 155 16.52 5.32 17.09
CA ARG A 155 15.25 5.62 17.76
C ARG A 155 14.78 4.52 18.70
N PHE A 156 15.48 3.39 18.77
CA PHE A 156 15.12 2.29 19.66
C PHE A 156 15.36 2.69 21.13
N ARG A 157 14.37 2.44 21.97
CA ARG A 157 14.38 2.73 23.41
C ARG A 157 14.40 1.42 24.17
N GLU A 158 15.57 1.03 24.65
CA GLU A 158 15.83 -0.28 25.27
C GLU A 158 14.88 -0.62 26.43
N LYS A 159 14.58 0.35 27.30
CA LYS A 159 13.69 0.09 28.44
C LYS A 159 12.26 -0.14 28.03
N ALA A 160 11.78 0.56 27.02
CA ALA A 160 10.44 0.40 26.49
C ALA A 160 10.36 -0.71 25.43
N GLN A 161 11.49 -1.17 24.87
CA GLN A 161 11.58 -2.14 23.77
C GLN A 161 10.80 -1.71 22.52
N VAL A 162 10.86 -0.41 22.18
CA VAL A 162 10.14 0.20 21.06
C VAL A 162 11.03 1.16 20.27
N ILE A 163 10.69 1.37 19.02
CA ILE A 163 11.21 2.46 18.19
C ILE A 163 10.29 3.67 18.39
N GLN A 164 10.83 4.75 18.92
CA GLN A 164 10.09 5.98 19.15
C GLN A 164 9.67 6.62 17.83
N SER A 165 8.37 6.99 17.70
CA SER A 165 7.83 7.53 16.46
C SER A 165 8.21 9.00 16.26
N TRP A 166 7.90 9.86 17.20
CA TRP A 166 8.13 11.30 17.14
C TRP A 166 8.94 11.79 18.32
N ASP A 167 9.67 12.88 18.13
CA ASP A 167 10.31 13.56 19.23
C ASP A 167 9.28 14.42 19.98
N ALA A 168 9.25 14.25 21.30
CA ALA A 168 8.41 15.04 22.21
C ALA A 168 9.30 15.97 23.04
N LYS A 169 9.82 17.04 22.41
CA LYS A 169 10.80 17.95 23.01
C LYS A 169 10.39 19.41 22.83
N GLY A 170 10.80 20.24 23.79
CA GLY A 170 10.59 21.68 23.74
C GLY A 170 9.10 22.02 23.62
N ASN A 171 8.75 22.88 22.67
CA ASN A 171 7.39 23.34 22.40
C ASN A 171 6.69 22.54 21.30
N SER A 172 7.18 21.32 20.98
CA SER A 172 6.50 20.48 19.99
C SER A 172 5.07 20.13 20.46
N TRP A 173 4.14 19.95 19.51
CA TRP A 173 2.77 19.59 19.85
C TRP A 173 2.69 18.25 20.60
N GLN A 174 3.63 17.34 20.34
CA GLN A 174 3.78 16.07 21.06
C GLN A 174 4.11 16.31 22.55
N ALA A 175 5.05 17.22 22.83
CA ALA A 175 5.40 17.59 24.19
C ALA A 175 4.23 18.27 24.91
N GLN A 176 3.44 19.11 24.22
CA GLN A 176 2.23 19.75 24.75
C GLN A 176 1.15 18.71 25.12
N ARG A 177 1.13 17.52 24.46
CA ARG A 177 0.29 16.38 24.83
C ARG A 177 0.78 15.66 26.11
N GLY A 178 1.93 16.05 26.65
CA GLY A 178 2.55 15.41 27.81
C GLY A 178 3.26 14.09 27.47
N TRP A 179 3.50 13.79 26.20
CA TRP A 179 4.19 12.58 25.79
C TRP A 179 5.71 12.67 26.06
N GLU A 180 6.31 11.50 26.26
CA GLU A 180 7.76 11.34 26.47
C GLU A 180 8.38 10.47 25.37
N CYS A 181 7.78 9.32 25.11
CA CYS A 181 8.19 8.38 24.06
C CYS A 181 6.94 7.86 23.32
N PRO A 182 6.32 8.70 22.47
CA PRO A 182 5.15 8.29 21.72
C PRO A 182 5.53 7.30 20.62
N VAL A 183 4.73 6.25 20.52
CA VAL A 183 4.79 5.22 19.48
C VAL A 183 3.43 5.13 18.83
N ILE A 184 3.37 5.30 17.52
CA ILE A 184 2.14 5.13 16.76
C ILE A 184 2.13 3.78 16.05
N ILE A 185 0.94 3.26 15.80
CA ILE A 185 0.76 1.94 15.17
C ILE A 185 1.39 1.86 13.77
N ASP A 186 1.49 2.99 13.07
CA ASP A 186 2.13 3.16 11.75
C ASP A 186 3.58 2.67 11.75
N ASN A 187 4.23 2.68 12.92
CA ASN A 187 5.62 2.23 13.06
C ASN A 187 5.80 0.76 12.67
N MET A 188 4.76 -0.04 12.73
CA MET A 188 4.80 -1.43 12.27
C MET A 188 5.21 -1.55 10.80
N MET A 189 4.89 -0.55 9.97
CA MET A 189 5.26 -0.51 8.56
C MET A 189 6.77 -0.29 8.33
N ASN A 190 7.42 0.40 9.26
CA ASN A 190 8.86 0.69 9.17
C ASN A 190 9.75 -0.52 9.53
N LEU A 191 9.16 -1.57 10.11
CA LEU A 191 9.90 -2.79 10.48
C LEU A 191 10.40 -3.57 9.27
N GLU A 192 9.72 -3.44 8.11
CA GLU A 192 10.14 -4.11 6.88
C GLU A 192 11.55 -3.72 6.45
N LEU A 193 11.93 -2.44 6.64
CA LEU A 193 13.29 -1.97 6.41
C LEU A 193 14.30 -2.73 7.27
N LEU A 194 13.97 -2.97 8.54
CA LEU A 194 14.87 -3.69 9.47
C LEU A 194 15.02 -5.17 9.11
N PHE A 195 13.93 -5.83 8.76
CA PHE A 195 14.00 -7.23 8.29
C PHE A 195 14.81 -7.36 7.00
N LYS A 196 14.60 -6.45 6.02
CA LYS A 196 15.39 -6.42 4.79
C LYS A 196 16.87 -6.13 5.09
N ALA A 197 17.17 -5.16 5.94
CA ALA A 197 18.55 -4.84 6.33
C ALA A 197 19.25 -6.02 7.01
N THR A 198 18.53 -6.82 7.81
CA THR A 198 19.07 -8.07 8.38
C THR A 198 19.57 -9.01 7.29
N ARG A 199 18.75 -9.27 6.26
CA ARG A 199 19.14 -10.15 5.15
C ARG A 199 20.29 -9.59 4.31
N LEU A 200 20.27 -8.27 4.07
CA LEU A 200 21.29 -7.60 3.25
C LEU A 200 22.67 -7.53 3.92
N SER A 201 22.70 -7.43 5.26
CA SER A 201 23.95 -7.23 6.01
C SER A 201 24.40 -8.46 6.80
N ASN A 202 23.54 -9.47 6.96
CA ASN A 202 23.70 -10.59 7.89
C ASN A 202 23.84 -10.14 9.38
N ASP A 203 23.39 -8.92 9.72
CA ASP A 203 23.38 -8.41 11.09
C ASP A 203 22.00 -8.62 11.73
N SER A 204 21.92 -9.54 12.68
CA SER A 204 20.68 -9.86 13.39
C SER A 204 20.21 -8.78 14.37
N THR A 205 20.96 -7.71 14.58
CA THR A 205 20.58 -6.61 15.46
C THR A 205 19.29 -5.95 14.98
N TYR A 206 19.15 -5.74 13.67
CA TYR A 206 17.95 -5.16 13.08
C TYR A 206 16.72 -6.05 13.30
N TYR A 207 16.85 -7.37 13.08
CA TYR A 207 15.80 -8.35 13.33
C TYR A 207 15.34 -8.32 14.80
N LYS A 208 16.30 -8.32 15.74
CA LYS A 208 15.99 -8.31 17.18
C LYS A 208 15.22 -7.05 17.58
N MET A 209 15.59 -5.88 17.06
CA MET A 209 14.88 -4.62 17.33
C MET A 209 13.49 -4.60 16.71
N ALA A 210 13.32 -5.12 15.49
CA ALA A 210 12.02 -5.24 14.83
C ALA A 210 11.07 -6.15 15.62
N VAL A 211 11.54 -7.32 16.04
CA VAL A 211 10.75 -8.28 16.83
C VAL A 211 10.41 -7.71 18.21
N ALA A 212 11.38 -7.08 18.90
CA ALA A 212 11.14 -6.46 20.21
C ALA A 212 10.05 -5.36 20.11
N HIS A 213 10.11 -4.52 19.06
CA HIS A 213 9.09 -3.51 18.81
C HIS A 213 7.73 -4.13 18.53
N ALA A 214 7.67 -5.13 17.63
CA ALA A 214 6.43 -5.81 17.27
C ALA A 214 5.78 -6.49 18.49
N ASP A 215 6.56 -7.16 19.32
CA ASP A 215 6.07 -7.81 20.55
C ASP A 215 5.54 -6.81 21.57
N ARG A 216 6.24 -5.69 21.73
CA ARG A 216 5.79 -4.65 22.64
C ARG A 216 4.51 -3.99 22.14
N THR A 217 4.43 -3.71 20.86
CA THR A 217 3.23 -3.15 20.21
C THR A 217 2.06 -4.12 20.30
N LEU A 218 2.30 -5.43 20.07
CA LEU A 218 1.28 -6.47 20.23
C LEU A 218 0.66 -6.46 21.63
N LYS A 219 1.48 -6.31 22.66
CA LYS A 219 1.04 -6.30 24.04
C LYS A 219 0.27 -5.05 24.44
N GLU A 220 0.66 -3.88 23.94
CA GLU A 220 0.22 -2.60 24.52
C GLU A 220 -0.73 -1.79 23.64
N HIS A 221 -0.74 -2.00 22.30
CA HIS A 221 -1.55 -1.20 21.37
C HIS A 221 -2.94 -1.78 21.12
N PHE A 222 -3.22 -3.03 21.48
CA PHE A 222 -4.49 -3.66 21.12
C PHE A 222 -5.47 -3.70 22.27
N ARG A 223 -6.75 -3.51 21.91
CA ARG A 223 -7.90 -3.70 22.79
C ARG A 223 -8.37 -5.15 22.72
N PRO A 224 -9.18 -5.61 23.69
CA PRO A 224 -9.69 -6.99 23.71
C PRO A 224 -10.51 -7.37 22.46
N ASP A 225 -11.15 -6.39 21.79
CA ASP A 225 -11.92 -6.59 20.56
C ASP A 225 -11.07 -6.72 19.28
N GLY A 226 -9.75 -6.58 19.38
CA GLY A 226 -8.82 -6.65 18.26
C GLY A 226 -8.50 -5.31 17.60
N SER A 227 -9.20 -4.23 17.97
CA SER A 227 -8.84 -2.89 17.50
C SER A 227 -7.57 -2.37 18.16
N CYS A 228 -6.92 -1.38 17.53
CA CYS A 228 -5.70 -0.79 18.10
C CYS A 228 -5.88 0.68 18.48
N TYR A 229 -5.13 1.11 19.49
CA TYR A 229 -4.86 2.51 19.77
C TYR A 229 -3.95 3.09 18.70
N HIS A 230 -4.13 4.36 18.34
CA HIS A 230 -3.20 5.04 17.46
C HIS A 230 -1.85 5.27 18.15
N VAL A 231 -1.85 5.84 19.36
CA VAL A 231 -0.66 6.24 20.10
C VAL A 231 -0.59 5.53 21.44
N VAL A 232 0.57 4.93 21.74
CA VAL A 232 0.94 4.52 23.10
C VAL A 232 2.20 5.27 23.50
N ASP A 233 2.13 6.00 24.61
CA ASP A 233 3.26 6.75 25.16
C ASP A 233 3.94 5.96 26.28
N TYR A 234 5.26 5.88 26.23
CA TYR A 234 6.08 5.13 27.19
C TYR A 234 7.00 6.05 27.99
N CYS A 235 7.27 5.67 29.23
CA CYS A 235 8.34 6.25 30.02
C CYS A 235 9.70 5.78 29.51
N ILE A 236 10.59 6.70 29.18
CA ILE A 236 11.96 6.36 28.70
C ILE A 236 12.78 5.69 29.81
N LYS A 237 12.52 6.04 31.09
CA LYS A 237 13.33 5.61 32.23
C LYS A 237 13.18 4.12 32.53
N ASP A 238 11.96 3.58 32.47
CA ASP A 238 11.64 2.22 32.90
C ASP A 238 10.74 1.45 31.92
N GLY A 239 10.22 2.11 30.87
CA GLY A 239 9.46 1.49 29.80
C GLY A 239 7.98 1.24 30.13
N HIS A 240 7.44 1.72 31.26
CA HIS A 240 6.02 1.56 31.50
C HIS A 240 5.14 2.40 30.57
N VAL A 241 3.92 1.96 30.30
CA VAL A 241 2.92 2.71 29.51
C VAL A 241 2.41 3.88 30.35
N ARG A 242 2.51 5.08 29.81
CA ARG A 242 1.98 6.31 30.42
C ARG A 242 0.59 6.65 29.92
N HIS A 243 0.39 6.57 28.60
CA HIS A 243 -0.87 6.96 27.97
C HIS A 243 -1.19 6.03 26.79
N ARG A 244 -2.50 5.84 26.52
CA ARG A 244 -3.04 5.28 25.28
C ARG A 244 -4.01 6.29 24.70
N GLN A 245 -3.67 6.84 23.54
CA GLN A 245 -4.36 8.00 22.98
C GLN A 245 -4.45 7.92 21.46
N THR A 246 -5.05 8.95 20.86
CA THR A 246 -5.00 9.17 19.42
C THR A 246 -4.44 10.54 19.09
N ALA A 247 -3.86 10.68 17.90
CA ALA A 247 -3.48 11.96 17.31
C ALA A 247 -4.33 12.24 16.06
N GLN A 248 -4.62 11.22 15.26
CA GLN A 248 -5.31 11.35 13.98
C GLN A 248 -6.72 10.76 13.99
N GLY A 249 -7.10 9.99 15.03
CA GLY A 249 -8.46 9.45 15.21
C GLY A 249 -9.40 10.44 15.90
N TYR A 250 -10.68 10.10 15.92
CA TYR A 250 -11.75 10.90 16.50
C TYR A 250 -11.61 11.05 18.02
N ALA A 251 -11.35 9.96 18.72
CA ALA A 251 -11.22 9.91 20.17
C ALA A 251 -10.23 8.82 20.61
N ASP A 252 -9.69 8.92 21.84
CA ASP A 252 -8.74 7.92 22.36
C ASP A 252 -9.34 6.51 22.41
N SER A 253 -10.65 6.39 22.48
CA SER A 253 -11.38 5.11 22.45
C SER A 253 -11.82 4.67 21.05
N SER A 254 -11.74 5.53 20.05
CA SER A 254 -12.21 5.24 18.69
C SER A 254 -11.25 4.37 17.89
N ALA A 255 -11.72 3.88 16.75
CA ALA A 255 -10.93 3.09 15.82
C ALA A 255 -10.61 3.91 14.55
N TRP A 256 -9.51 4.67 14.58
CA TRP A 256 -8.98 5.36 13.41
C TRP A 256 -8.66 4.34 12.31
N SER A 257 -9.33 4.46 11.15
CA SER A 257 -9.36 3.39 10.14
C SER A 257 -8.00 3.08 9.55
N ARG A 258 -7.19 4.10 9.22
CA ARG A 258 -5.85 3.87 8.68
C ARG A 258 -4.92 3.26 9.72
N GLY A 259 -5.10 3.54 11.00
CA GLY A 259 -4.37 2.86 12.07
C GLY A 259 -4.67 1.37 12.13
N GLN A 260 -5.94 0.98 11.97
CA GLN A 260 -6.30 -0.44 11.86
C GLN A 260 -5.69 -1.08 10.62
N ALA A 261 -5.70 -0.37 9.48
CA ALA A 261 -5.08 -0.82 8.24
C ALA A 261 -3.56 -1.06 8.40
N TRP A 262 -2.85 -0.12 9.04
CA TRP A 262 -1.43 -0.29 9.36
C TRP A 262 -1.17 -1.49 10.27
N ALA A 263 -2.04 -1.74 11.25
CA ALA A 263 -1.94 -2.92 12.12
C ALA A 263 -2.10 -4.22 11.32
N ILE A 264 -3.13 -4.32 10.48
CA ILE A 264 -3.36 -5.50 9.63
C ILE A 264 -2.14 -5.78 8.75
N TYR A 265 -1.66 -4.77 8.02
CA TYR A 265 -0.52 -4.92 7.13
C TYR A 265 0.76 -5.23 7.90
N GLY A 266 1.08 -4.44 8.94
CA GLY A 266 2.33 -4.56 9.69
C GLY A 266 2.47 -5.89 10.42
N TYR A 267 1.37 -6.45 10.94
CA TYR A 267 1.40 -7.77 11.57
C TYR A 267 1.42 -8.93 10.55
N THR A 268 0.82 -8.76 9.37
CA THR A 268 0.99 -9.68 8.24
C THR A 268 2.46 -9.72 7.80
N LEU A 269 3.08 -8.56 7.65
CA LEU A 269 4.50 -8.41 7.37
C LEU A 269 5.38 -9.09 8.43
N CYS A 270 5.11 -8.86 9.72
CA CYS A 270 5.86 -9.51 10.79
C CYS A 270 5.74 -11.04 10.74
N TYR A 271 4.57 -11.58 10.42
CA TYR A 271 4.41 -13.01 10.20
C TYR A 271 5.24 -13.52 9.02
N ARG A 272 5.23 -12.81 7.86
CA ARG A 272 6.07 -13.15 6.70
C ARG A 272 7.54 -13.29 7.08
N GLU A 273 8.05 -12.39 7.90
CA GLU A 273 9.47 -12.29 8.23
C GLU A 273 9.90 -13.25 9.37
N THR A 274 8.98 -13.64 10.25
CA THR A 274 9.30 -14.43 11.46
C THR A 274 8.70 -15.81 11.49
N HIS A 275 7.60 -16.03 10.77
CA HIS A 275 6.72 -17.20 10.86
C HIS A 275 6.13 -17.44 12.26
N ASP A 276 6.14 -16.43 13.14
CA ASP A 276 5.51 -16.50 14.45
C ASP A 276 4.00 -16.24 14.33
N LYS A 277 3.21 -17.26 14.60
CA LYS A 277 1.74 -17.26 14.44
C LYS A 277 1.03 -16.16 15.20
N LYS A 278 1.57 -15.72 16.33
CA LYS A 278 0.96 -14.62 17.12
C LYS A 278 0.73 -13.35 16.30
N TYR A 279 1.60 -13.08 15.33
CA TYR A 279 1.48 -11.90 14.46
C TYR A 279 0.35 -12.06 13.44
N LEU A 280 0.26 -13.21 12.79
CA LEU A 280 -0.85 -13.49 11.87
C LEU A 280 -2.20 -13.48 12.62
N GLU A 281 -2.26 -14.09 13.81
CA GLU A 281 -3.46 -14.08 14.66
C GLU A 281 -3.91 -12.66 15.02
N GLN A 282 -2.97 -11.74 15.27
CA GLN A 282 -3.32 -10.35 15.53
C GLN A 282 -3.80 -9.63 14.27
N ALA A 283 -3.16 -9.85 13.12
CA ALA A 283 -3.64 -9.30 11.84
C ALA A 283 -5.08 -9.74 11.55
N ILE A 284 -5.37 -11.03 11.76
CA ILE A 284 -6.71 -11.60 11.59
C ILE A 284 -7.71 -10.95 12.55
N LYS A 285 -7.38 -10.81 13.84
CA LYS A 285 -8.27 -10.18 14.84
C LYS A 285 -8.60 -8.74 14.47
N THR A 286 -7.63 -7.97 14.01
CA THR A 286 -7.86 -6.58 13.62
C THR A 286 -8.68 -6.50 12.32
N PHE A 287 -8.43 -7.37 11.36
CA PHE A 287 -9.27 -7.47 10.17
C PHE A 287 -10.70 -7.87 10.52
N ASP A 288 -10.90 -8.87 11.40
CA ASP A 288 -12.22 -9.29 11.85
C ASP A 288 -12.97 -8.18 12.58
N PHE A 289 -12.28 -7.38 13.38
CA PHE A 289 -12.85 -6.17 13.97
C PHE A 289 -13.35 -5.22 12.88
N MET A 290 -12.50 -4.88 11.89
CA MET A 290 -12.86 -3.94 10.83
C MET A 290 -14.03 -4.43 9.98
N ARG A 291 -13.99 -5.67 9.49
CA ARG A 291 -15.01 -6.20 8.57
C ARG A 291 -16.38 -6.40 9.26
N ASN A 292 -16.40 -6.63 10.56
CA ASN A 292 -17.62 -6.84 11.34
C ASN A 292 -18.09 -5.55 12.05
N HIS A 293 -17.39 -4.44 11.88
CA HIS A 293 -17.77 -3.19 12.52
C HIS A 293 -19.11 -2.70 11.96
N LYS A 294 -20.02 -2.29 12.85
CA LYS A 294 -21.39 -1.85 12.49
C LYS A 294 -21.43 -0.71 11.47
N ASN A 295 -20.38 0.07 11.39
CA ASN A 295 -20.24 1.22 10.51
C ASN A 295 -19.37 0.91 9.27
N MET A 296 -19.01 -0.35 9.00
CA MET A 296 -18.32 -0.69 7.74
C MET A 296 -19.30 -0.51 6.58
N PRO A 297 -19.00 0.37 5.62
CA PRO A 297 -19.89 0.62 4.50
C PRO A 297 -19.97 -0.56 3.53
N ALA A 298 -21.06 -0.62 2.77
CA ALA A 298 -21.30 -1.72 1.83
C ALA A 298 -20.27 -1.80 0.69
N ASP A 299 -19.65 -0.66 0.33
CA ASP A 299 -18.57 -0.57 -0.66
C ASP A 299 -17.19 -0.92 -0.09
N LEU A 300 -17.10 -1.21 1.21
CA LEU A 300 -15.89 -1.59 1.94
C LEU A 300 -14.79 -0.52 1.99
N ILE A 301 -15.12 0.73 1.64
CA ILE A 301 -14.22 1.85 1.83
C ILE A 301 -14.57 2.50 3.17
N PRO A 302 -13.73 2.38 4.20
CA PRO A 302 -14.08 2.83 5.55
C PRO A 302 -14.19 4.35 5.64
N TYR A 303 -14.93 4.83 6.65
CA TYR A 303 -14.82 6.21 7.07
C TYR A 303 -13.44 6.46 7.66
N TRP A 304 -13.00 7.71 7.74
CA TRP A 304 -11.70 8.08 8.29
C TRP A 304 -11.47 7.55 9.73
N ASP A 305 -12.55 7.43 10.50
CA ASP A 305 -12.60 6.77 11.81
C ASP A 305 -13.92 6.00 11.90
N MET A 306 -13.88 4.76 12.35
CA MET A 306 -15.06 3.88 12.39
C MET A 306 -16.09 4.31 13.41
N ASP A 307 -15.71 5.13 14.38
CA ASP A 307 -16.58 5.68 15.42
C ASP A 307 -16.81 7.18 15.26
N ALA A 308 -16.56 7.73 14.08
CA ALA A 308 -16.80 9.15 13.80
C ALA A 308 -18.29 9.52 14.05
N PRO A 309 -18.57 10.73 14.59
CA PRO A 309 -19.86 11.03 15.19
C PRO A 309 -21.00 11.24 14.19
N ASN A 310 -20.67 11.63 12.94
CA ASN A 310 -21.67 12.02 11.95
C ASN A 310 -21.86 10.96 10.84
N ILE A 311 -21.42 9.72 11.04
CA ILE A 311 -21.68 8.62 10.09
C ILE A 311 -23.19 8.53 9.84
N PRO A 312 -23.69 8.50 8.57
CA PRO A 312 -22.91 8.22 7.34
C PRO A 312 -22.34 9.45 6.59
N ASN A 313 -22.38 10.64 7.16
CA ASN A 313 -21.96 11.89 6.51
C ASN A 313 -20.48 12.26 6.81
N GLU A 314 -19.68 11.27 7.17
CA GLU A 314 -18.24 11.44 7.41
C GLU A 314 -17.41 11.18 6.15
N PRO A 315 -16.23 11.80 6.00
CA PRO A 315 -15.30 11.50 4.91
C PRO A 315 -14.87 10.03 4.88
N ARG A 316 -14.72 9.50 3.66
CA ARG A 316 -14.15 8.17 3.42
C ARG A 316 -12.63 8.23 3.42
N ASP A 317 -11.97 7.10 3.66
CA ASP A 317 -10.52 7.00 3.55
C ASP A 317 -10.11 5.87 2.59
N ALA A 318 -9.99 6.23 1.31
CA ALA A 318 -9.54 5.31 0.28
C ALA A 318 -8.14 4.75 0.56
N SER A 319 -7.27 5.51 1.26
CA SER A 319 -5.93 5.04 1.63
C SER A 319 -5.99 3.85 2.59
N SER A 320 -6.89 3.90 3.56
CA SER A 320 -7.12 2.80 4.50
C SER A 320 -7.59 1.53 3.78
N ALA A 321 -8.52 1.68 2.82
CA ALA A 321 -9.01 0.56 2.01
C ALA A 321 -7.89 -0.07 1.15
N ALA A 322 -7.09 0.75 0.49
CA ALA A 322 -5.98 0.27 -0.35
C ALA A 322 -4.95 -0.53 0.47
N ILE A 323 -4.59 -0.06 1.67
CA ILE A 323 -3.68 -0.75 2.60
C ILE A 323 -4.27 -2.09 3.04
N ILE A 324 -5.57 -2.11 3.40
CA ILE A 324 -6.26 -3.35 3.79
C ILE A 324 -6.27 -4.35 2.62
N ALA A 325 -6.62 -3.90 1.41
CA ALA A 325 -6.64 -4.77 0.23
C ALA A 325 -5.26 -5.41 -0.04
N SER A 326 -4.19 -4.61 0.05
CA SER A 326 -2.83 -5.11 -0.13
C SER A 326 -2.45 -6.13 0.95
N ALA A 327 -2.78 -5.87 2.22
CA ALA A 327 -2.54 -6.79 3.32
C ALA A 327 -3.32 -8.10 3.16
N LEU A 328 -4.58 -8.05 2.74
CA LEU A 328 -5.43 -9.23 2.56
C LEU A 328 -4.96 -10.13 1.42
N CYS A 329 -4.48 -9.54 0.32
CA CYS A 329 -3.83 -10.31 -0.73
C CYS A 329 -2.68 -11.16 -0.14
N GLU A 330 -1.82 -10.57 0.67
CA GLU A 330 -0.72 -11.30 1.31
C GLU A 330 -1.22 -12.31 2.35
N MET A 331 -2.14 -11.94 3.24
CA MET A 331 -2.73 -12.83 4.25
C MET A 331 -3.36 -14.08 3.62
N SER A 332 -3.90 -13.97 2.41
CA SER A 332 -4.50 -15.10 1.71
C SER A 332 -3.52 -16.25 1.43
N LEU A 333 -2.22 -15.96 1.43
CA LEU A 333 -1.16 -16.94 1.23
C LEU A 333 -0.81 -17.71 2.53
N TYR A 334 -1.18 -17.16 3.69
CA TYR A 334 -0.75 -17.66 5.00
C TYR A 334 -1.86 -18.35 5.81
N SER A 335 -3.11 -18.20 5.42
CA SER A 335 -4.29 -18.78 6.09
C SER A 335 -5.13 -19.56 5.06
N PRO A 336 -4.79 -20.81 4.76
CA PRO A 336 -5.47 -21.60 3.74
C PRO A 336 -6.99 -21.71 3.97
N GLU A 337 -7.40 -21.81 5.23
CA GLU A 337 -8.81 -21.91 5.63
C GLU A 337 -9.61 -20.62 5.35
N ASN A 338 -8.97 -19.48 5.36
CA ASN A 338 -9.58 -18.17 5.09
C ASN A 338 -9.12 -17.53 3.77
N SER A 339 -8.29 -18.22 3.00
CA SER A 339 -7.68 -17.68 1.77
C SER A 339 -8.73 -17.08 0.83
N GLN A 340 -9.84 -17.80 0.58
CA GLN A 340 -10.88 -17.32 -0.33
C GLN A 340 -11.63 -16.10 0.24
N LEU A 341 -11.85 -16.05 1.55
CA LEU A 341 -12.45 -14.88 2.21
C LEU A 341 -11.60 -13.64 1.97
N TYR A 342 -10.29 -13.73 2.21
CA TYR A 342 -9.38 -12.59 2.07
C TYR A 342 -9.25 -12.13 0.61
N LYS A 343 -9.16 -13.07 -0.34
CA LYS A 343 -9.16 -12.75 -1.78
C LYS A 343 -10.44 -12.03 -2.19
N ASN A 344 -11.61 -12.57 -1.84
CA ASN A 344 -12.89 -11.97 -2.20
C ASN A 344 -13.06 -10.58 -1.58
N TYR A 345 -12.62 -10.40 -0.33
CA TYR A 345 -12.72 -9.11 0.34
C TYR A 345 -11.77 -8.07 -0.29
N ALA A 346 -10.53 -8.46 -0.60
CA ALA A 346 -9.57 -7.63 -1.33
C ALA A 346 -10.10 -7.25 -2.73
N ASP A 347 -10.67 -8.19 -3.46
CA ASP A 347 -11.28 -7.96 -4.77
C ASP A 347 -12.45 -6.97 -4.71
N SER A 348 -13.29 -7.09 -3.70
CA SER A 348 -14.40 -6.17 -3.49
C SER A 348 -13.91 -4.75 -3.19
N ILE A 349 -12.91 -4.59 -2.33
CA ILE A 349 -12.27 -3.29 -2.07
C ILE A 349 -11.67 -2.72 -3.36
N LEU A 350 -10.88 -3.51 -4.08
CA LEU A 350 -10.21 -3.07 -5.30
C LEU A 350 -11.22 -2.70 -6.40
N THR A 351 -12.34 -3.42 -6.51
CA THR A 351 -13.44 -3.10 -7.42
C THR A 351 -14.08 -1.76 -7.06
N SER A 352 -14.33 -1.52 -5.77
CA SER A 352 -14.84 -0.22 -5.29
C SER A 352 -13.86 0.92 -5.57
N LEU A 353 -12.58 0.75 -5.24
CA LEU A 353 -11.53 1.74 -5.50
C LEU A 353 -11.34 2.03 -7.00
N SER A 354 -11.60 1.03 -7.87
CA SER A 354 -11.50 1.17 -9.33
C SER A 354 -12.76 1.75 -9.97
N SER A 355 -13.80 2.02 -9.19
CA SER A 355 -15.05 2.62 -9.69
C SER A 355 -14.91 4.13 -9.90
N PRO A 356 -15.78 4.76 -10.70
CA PRO A 356 -15.81 6.21 -10.86
C PRO A 356 -16.05 6.99 -9.55
N ASP A 357 -16.55 6.34 -8.51
CA ASP A 357 -16.75 6.97 -7.19
C ASP A 357 -15.43 7.26 -6.47
N TYR A 358 -14.37 6.48 -6.78
CA TYR A 358 -13.06 6.60 -6.11
C TYR A 358 -11.90 6.83 -7.08
N THR A 359 -12.06 6.54 -8.35
CA THR A 359 -11.02 6.76 -9.37
C THR A 359 -11.31 8.06 -10.13
N ALA A 360 -10.34 8.99 -10.10
CA ALA A 360 -10.48 10.28 -10.75
C ALA A 360 -10.46 10.18 -12.28
N PRO A 361 -11.22 10.97 -13.02
CA PRO A 361 -11.07 11.09 -14.47
C PRO A 361 -9.63 11.49 -14.86
N ILE A 362 -9.12 10.90 -15.96
CA ILE A 362 -7.74 11.18 -16.43
C ILE A 362 -7.49 12.68 -16.60
N GLY A 363 -6.38 13.17 -16.05
CA GLY A 363 -5.95 14.56 -16.10
C GLY A 363 -6.58 15.46 -15.02
N THR A 364 -7.46 14.91 -14.17
CA THR A 364 -8.06 15.64 -13.03
C THR A 364 -7.40 15.25 -11.70
N ASN A 365 -7.93 15.73 -10.57
CA ASN A 365 -7.51 15.35 -9.22
C ASN A 365 -5.99 15.56 -8.97
N GLY A 366 -5.37 16.56 -9.59
CA GLY A 366 -3.92 16.74 -9.55
C GLY A 366 -3.13 15.56 -10.11
N ARG A 367 -3.78 14.71 -10.93
CA ARG A 367 -3.25 13.50 -11.55
C ARG A 367 -2.95 12.35 -10.57
N PHE A 368 -3.49 12.41 -9.35
CA PHE A 368 -3.58 11.26 -8.47
C PHE A 368 -4.68 10.31 -8.94
N VAL A 369 -4.46 9.01 -8.74
CA VAL A 369 -5.39 7.96 -9.18
C VAL A 369 -6.65 7.96 -8.33
N LEU A 370 -6.49 7.86 -7.01
CA LEU A 370 -7.60 7.74 -6.06
C LEU A 370 -8.01 9.10 -5.50
N MET A 371 -9.31 9.23 -5.29
CA MET A 371 -9.95 10.34 -4.56
C MET A 371 -10.29 9.89 -3.12
N HIS A 372 -10.81 10.82 -2.32
CA HIS A 372 -11.51 10.55 -1.06
C HIS A 372 -10.66 9.87 0.00
N SER A 373 -9.52 10.45 0.32
CA SER A 373 -8.70 10.05 1.47
C SER A 373 -8.65 11.14 2.55
N VAL A 374 -8.26 10.75 3.77
CA VAL A 374 -8.12 11.68 4.90
C VAL A 374 -6.74 11.53 5.53
N GLY A 375 -5.92 12.58 5.47
CA GLY A 375 -4.64 12.63 6.16
C GLY A 375 -4.82 12.71 7.68
N SER A 376 -5.38 13.82 8.17
CA SER A 376 -5.65 14.00 9.60
C SER A 376 -6.77 15.01 9.84
N LEU A 377 -7.98 14.53 10.06
CA LEU A 377 -9.14 15.40 10.33
C LEU A 377 -8.97 16.22 11.63
N PRO A 378 -8.46 15.67 12.77
CA PRO A 378 -8.26 16.46 13.97
C PRO A 378 -7.27 17.63 13.82
N HIS A 379 -6.36 17.55 12.84
CA HIS A 379 -5.42 18.63 12.53
C HIS A 379 -5.90 19.53 11.38
N ASN A 380 -7.14 19.35 10.91
CA ASN A 380 -7.71 20.05 9.75
C ASN A 380 -6.79 20.00 8.53
N ASN A 381 -6.23 18.83 8.27
CA ASN A 381 -5.24 18.61 7.24
C ASN A 381 -5.60 17.43 6.33
N GLU A 382 -5.58 17.67 5.01
CA GLU A 382 -5.79 16.63 4.00
C GLU A 382 -7.13 15.89 4.17
N ILE A 383 -8.23 16.64 4.15
CA ILE A 383 -9.59 16.09 4.33
C ILE A 383 -10.25 15.97 2.97
N ASP A 384 -10.69 14.75 2.63
CA ASP A 384 -11.35 14.41 1.37
C ASP A 384 -10.54 14.84 0.13
N VAL A 385 -9.29 14.45 0.09
CA VAL A 385 -8.31 14.76 -0.96
C VAL A 385 -7.58 13.50 -1.42
N PRO A 386 -6.90 13.53 -2.60
CA PRO A 386 -6.01 12.43 -2.98
C PRO A 386 -4.78 12.38 -2.06
N LEU A 387 -4.26 11.17 -1.85
CA LEU A 387 -3.02 10.95 -1.11
C LEU A 387 -2.13 9.95 -1.87
N ASN A 388 -0.87 10.29 -2.08
CA ASN A 388 0.05 9.47 -2.89
C ASN A 388 0.27 8.06 -2.33
N TYR A 389 0.13 7.85 -1.02
CA TYR A 389 0.21 6.53 -0.42
C TYR A 389 -1.06 5.69 -0.66
N ALA A 390 -2.23 6.31 -0.91
CA ALA A 390 -3.40 5.59 -1.38
C ALA A 390 -3.13 4.96 -2.74
N ASP A 391 -2.57 5.72 -3.69
CA ASP A 391 -2.19 5.24 -5.01
C ASP A 391 -1.12 4.15 -4.94
N TYR A 392 -0.11 4.32 -4.08
CA TYR A 392 0.95 3.33 -3.88
C TYR A 392 0.40 1.97 -3.42
N TYR A 393 -0.40 1.95 -2.34
CA TYR A 393 -0.95 0.70 -1.83
C TYR A 393 -2.02 0.11 -2.73
N TYR A 394 -2.73 0.92 -3.49
CA TYR A 394 -3.63 0.45 -4.54
C TYR A 394 -2.88 -0.31 -5.64
N LEU A 395 -1.78 0.24 -6.16
CA LEU A 395 -0.93 -0.43 -7.15
C LEU A 395 -0.27 -1.69 -6.59
N GLU A 396 0.20 -1.65 -5.34
CA GLU A 396 0.73 -2.83 -4.66
C GLU A 396 -0.32 -3.93 -4.54
N ALA A 397 -1.56 -3.57 -4.18
CA ALA A 397 -2.65 -4.53 -4.06
C ALA A 397 -3.02 -5.16 -5.42
N LEU A 398 -3.07 -4.36 -6.50
CA LEU A 398 -3.27 -4.86 -7.86
C LEU A 398 -2.16 -5.84 -8.27
N LYS A 399 -0.89 -5.49 -7.97
CA LYS A 399 0.24 -6.39 -8.26
C LYS A 399 0.15 -7.69 -7.47
N ARG A 400 -0.12 -7.63 -6.16
CA ARG A 400 -0.29 -8.82 -5.32
C ARG A 400 -1.44 -9.71 -5.80
N LYS A 401 -2.56 -9.11 -6.20
CA LYS A 401 -3.70 -9.84 -6.78
C LYS A 401 -3.27 -10.60 -8.04
N ILE A 402 -2.61 -9.94 -8.98
CA ILE A 402 -2.14 -10.55 -10.24
C ILE A 402 -1.17 -11.71 -9.94
N ASP A 403 -0.24 -11.52 -9.01
CA ASP A 403 0.72 -12.57 -8.61
C ASP A 403 0.05 -13.81 -8.04
N ILE A 404 -1.05 -13.63 -7.30
CA ILE A 404 -1.83 -14.73 -6.72
C ILE A 404 -2.65 -15.46 -7.79
N GLU A 405 -3.18 -14.73 -8.76
CA GLU A 405 -3.98 -15.30 -9.85
C GLU A 405 -3.11 -15.99 -10.90
N ASN A 406 -1.87 -15.52 -11.10
CA ASN A 406 -0.93 -16.02 -12.08
C ASN A 406 0.41 -16.49 -11.47
N PRO A 407 0.41 -17.48 -10.57
CA PRO A 407 1.61 -17.91 -9.85
C PRO A 407 2.72 -18.47 -10.78
N HIS A 408 2.36 -18.92 -11.99
CA HIS A 408 3.32 -19.44 -12.97
C HIS A 408 4.09 -18.37 -13.72
N ALA A 409 3.55 -17.16 -13.88
CA ALA A 409 4.28 -16.05 -14.49
C ALA A 409 5.50 -15.64 -13.63
N LYS A 410 5.33 -15.65 -12.32
CA LYS A 410 6.39 -15.32 -11.34
C LYS A 410 7.52 -16.36 -11.28
N ALA A 411 7.25 -17.62 -11.60
CA ALA A 411 8.25 -18.71 -11.60
C ALA A 411 9.18 -18.64 -12.84
N MET A 412 8.84 -17.88 -13.87
CA MET A 412 9.65 -17.72 -15.08
C MET A 412 10.58 -16.49 -15.00
N GLU A 413 10.41 -15.61 -13.99
CA GLU A 413 11.23 -14.41 -13.76
C GLU A 413 12.35 -14.62 -12.72
N ASN A 414 12.43 -15.80 -12.08
CA ASN A 414 13.47 -16.26 -11.16
C ASN A 414 14.35 -17.33 -11.82
#